data_e6b899b6ad858dd40449ad1db6815cc5
#
_entry.id   e6b899b6ad858dd40449ad1db6815cc5
#
_cell.length_a   1.000
_cell.length_b   1.000
_cell.length_c   1.000
_cell.angle_alpha   90.00
_cell.angle_beta   90.00
_cell.angle_gamma   90.00
#
_symmetry.space_group_name_H-M   'P 1'
#
loop_
_entity.id
_entity.type
_entity.pdbx_description
1 polymer ?
#
loop_
_entity_poly.entity_id
_entity_poly.type
_entity_poly.pdbx_seq_one_letter_code
_entity_poly.pdbx_strand_id
1 'polypeptide(L)'
;MNENHVLKTYQLAQERYAELGVDTETALAKLAAISISLHCWQGDDVLGFEDPERGLGGGIMATGNYPGRARTPDELRADLDQVYSLLPGDHRLNLHAIYLDTDSKVPRDQIQPEHFTRWVDWAKANRHGLDFNQSCFSHELAEDGLTLAHPDPAVREFWIEHSIAARQVGAYFGRELGTPAVTNLWIPDGIKDTPVDRKGPRERLLAALDRVFAPEIDPAYNLDAVECKLFGIGSESYVVGSHEFYMGYAVSRQKLLTLDAGHFHPTETIADKIS
;
A
#
# COMPACT_ATOMS: atom_id res chain seq x y z
N MET A 1 -31.45 4.73 -12.95
CA MET A 1 -31.56 5.93 -12.09
C MET A 1 -32.14 7.06 -12.93
N ASN A 2 -33.02 7.92 -12.37
CA ASN A 2 -33.61 8.99 -13.15
C ASN A 2 -32.62 10.17 -13.23
N GLU A 3 -32.07 10.43 -14.41
CA GLU A 3 -31.04 11.44 -14.66
C GLU A 3 -31.45 12.84 -14.16
N ASN A 4 -32.71 13.24 -14.40
CA ASN A 4 -33.24 14.50 -13.90
C ASN A 4 -33.24 14.61 -12.37
N HIS A 5 -33.39 13.49 -11.67
CA HIS A 5 -33.32 13.48 -10.21
C HIS A 5 -31.88 13.67 -9.72
N VAL A 6 -30.92 13.02 -10.35
CA VAL A 6 -29.49 13.14 -10.05
C VAL A 6 -29.04 14.59 -10.25
N LEU A 7 -29.38 15.20 -11.39
CA LEU A 7 -29.00 16.57 -11.69
C LEU A 7 -29.57 17.58 -10.68
N LYS A 8 -30.85 17.44 -10.31
CA LYS A 8 -31.46 18.31 -9.28
C LYS A 8 -30.79 18.16 -7.91
N THR A 9 -30.47 16.94 -7.53
CA THR A 9 -29.79 16.67 -6.26
C THR A 9 -28.38 17.28 -6.26
N TYR A 10 -27.65 17.15 -7.38
CA TYR A 10 -26.35 17.76 -7.54
C TYR A 10 -26.42 19.29 -7.45
N GLN A 11 -27.40 19.94 -8.10
CA GLN A 11 -27.59 21.40 -8.02
C GLN A 11 -27.80 21.88 -6.59
N LEU A 12 -28.63 21.17 -5.81
CA LEU A 12 -28.82 21.49 -4.38
C LEU A 12 -27.53 21.33 -3.57
N ALA A 13 -26.74 20.28 -3.84
CA ALA A 13 -25.44 20.11 -3.20
C ALA A 13 -24.48 21.25 -3.57
N GLN A 14 -24.42 21.62 -4.84
CA GLN A 14 -23.60 22.71 -5.36
C GLN A 14 -23.90 24.05 -4.67
N GLU A 15 -25.18 24.38 -4.52
CA GLU A 15 -25.62 25.58 -3.78
C GLU A 15 -25.14 25.56 -2.32
N ARG A 16 -25.26 24.42 -1.64
CA ARG A 16 -24.82 24.25 -0.25
C ARG A 16 -23.32 24.39 -0.09
N TYR A 17 -22.53 23.80 -1.00
CA TYR A 17 -21.08 23.94 -1.01
C TYR A 17 -20.64 25.38 -1.30
N ALA A 18 -21.36 26.08 -2.21
CA ALA A 18 -21.08 27.46 -2.53
C ALA A 18 -21.27 28.40 -1.32
N GLU A 19 -22.27 28.16 -0.43
CA GLU A 19 -22.45 28.86 0.83
C GLU A 19 -21.21 28.76 1.75
N LEU A 20 -20.42 27.68 1.61
CA LEU A 20 -19.18 27.45 2.35
C LEU A 20 -17.93 27.93 1.58
N GLY A 21 -18.11 28.61 0.44
CA GLY A 21 -17.02 29.11 -0.38
C GLY A 21 -16.35 28.03 -1.26
N VAL A 22 -16.98 26.86 -1.46
CA VAL A 22 -16.46 25.77 -2.29
C VAL A 22 -17.10 25.80 -3.67
N ASP A 23 -16.28 25.96 -4.72
CA ASP A 23 -16.65 25.75 -6.12
C ASP A 23 -16.52 24.25 -6.46
N THR A 24 -17.65 23.57 -6.56
CA THR A 24 -17.69 22.12 -6.81
C THR A 24 -17.19 21.75 -8.21
N GLU A 25 -17.41 22.57 -9.23
CA GLU A 25 -16.93 22.31 -10.60
C GLU A 25 -15.39 22.36 -10.64
N THR A 26 -14.80 23.37 -10.01
CA THR A 26 -13.33 23.46 -9.88
C THR A 26 -12.78 22.31 -9.06
N ALA A 27 -13.44 21.90 -7.98
CA ALA A 27 -13.01 20.77 -7.16
C ALA A 27 -13.04 19.44 -7.93
N LEU A 28 -14.13 19.19 -8.68
CA LEU A 28 -14.26 18.00 -9.53
C LEU A 28 -13.23 17.98 -10.66
N ALA A 29 -12.98 19.12 -11.31
CA ALA A 29 -11.95 19.21 -12.35
C ALA A 29 -10.54 18.93 -11.80
N LYS A 30 -10.22 19.41 -10.59
CA LYS A 30 -8.96 19.09 -9.91
C LYS A 30 -8.86 17.60 -9.56
N LEU A 31 -9.94 17.00 -9.05
CA LEU A 31 -9.98 15.59 -8.72
C LEU A 31 -9.81 14.72 -9.97
N ALA A 32 -10.44 15.07 -11.08
CA ALA A 32 -10.32 14.34 -12.35
C ALA A 32 -8.89 14.32 -12.91
N ALA A 33 -8.03 15.27 -12.50
CA ALA A 33 -6.61 15.31 -12.89
C ALA A 33 -5.71 14.44 -12.00
N ILE A 34 -6.26 13.80 -10.96
CA ILE A 34 -5.52 12.95 -10.03
C ILE A 34 -5.83 11.49 -10.33
N SER A 35 -4.83 10.72 -10.73
CA SER A 35 -4.99 9.28 -10.91
C SER A 35 -5.16 8.59 -9.55
N ILE A 36 -6.24 7.81 -9.42
CA ILE A 36 -6.55 7.06 -8.20
C ILE A 36 -5.97 5.65 -8.30
N SER A 37 -5.14 5.28 -7.33
CA SER A 37 -4.54 3.94 -7.24
C SER A 37 -5.45 3.02 -6.43
N LEU A 38 -6.06 2.03 -7.10
CA LEU A 38 -6.88 1.02 -6.44
C LEU A 38 -6.01 -0.06 -5.79
N HIS A 39 -6.41 -0.50 -4.62
CA HIS A 39 -5.73 -1.58 -3.92
C HIS A 39 -6.17 -2.95 -4.43
N CYS A 40 -5.21 -3.78 -4.87
CA CYS A 40 -5.46 -5.12 -5.41
C CYS A 40 -6.10 -6.08 -4.42
N TRP A 41 -5.80 -5.94 -3.14
CA TRP A 41 -6.21 -6.88 -2.09
C TRP A 41 -7.69 -6.89 -1.75
N GLN A 42 -8.46 -5.97 -2.30
CA GLN A 42 -9.93 -6.02 -2.18
C GLN A 42 -10.54 -7.13 -3.07
N GLY A 43 -9.85 -7.56 -4.11
CA GLY A 43 -10.35 -8.57 -5.05
C GLY A 43 -10.18 -10.02 -4.59
N ASP A 44 -9.30 -10.29 -3.64
CA ASP A 44 -8.98 -11.64 -3.18
C ASP A 44 -8.90 -11.82 -1.65
N ASP A 45 -9.24 -10.79 -0.89
CA ASP A 45 -9.18 -10.77 0.58
C ASP A 45 -7.73 -10.85 1.15
N VAL A 46 -6.79 -10.19 0.47
CA VAL A 46 -5.35 -10.05 0.86
C VAL A 46 -4.56 -11.37 0.85
N LEU A 47 -5.06 -12.43 0.21
CA LEU A 47 -4.36 -13.71 0.18
C LEU A 47 -3.14 -13.70 -0.72
N GLY A 48 -3.24 -13.00 -1.86
CA GLY A 48 -2.21 -13.04 -2.90
C GLY A 48 -2.14 -14.40 -3.59
N PHE A 49 -1.12 -14.59 -4.41
CA PHE A 49 -0.96 -15.79 -5.25
C PHE A 49 0.34 -16.55 -4.99
N GLU A 50 1.13 -16.11 -4.01
CA GLU A 50 2.40 -16.74 -3.63
C GLU A 50 2.21 -18.15 -3.04
N ASP A 51 1.24 -18.29 -2.14
CA ASP A 51 0.91 -19.55 -1.48
C ASP A 51 -0.59 -19.62 -1.17
N PRO A 52 -1.42 -20.12 -2.10
CA PRO A 52 -2.87 -20.16 -1.95
C PRO A 52 -3.39 -20.98 -0.75
N GLU A 53 -2.54 -21.89 -0.21
CA GLU A 53 -2.89 -22.73 0.95
C GLU A 53 -2.59 -22.05 2.28
N ARG A 54 -1.83 -20.95 2.26
CA ARG A 54 -1.45 -20.23 3.46
C ARG A 54 -2.56 -19.30 3.90
N GLY A 55 -2.96 -19.40 5.16
CA GLY A 55 -3.91 -18.47 5.78
C GLY A 55 -3.29 -17.10 6.05
N LEU A 56 -4.14 -16.09 6.22
CA LEU A 56 -3.75 -14.73 6.62
C LEU A 56 -3.15 -14.71 8.02
N GLY A 57 -2.06 -13.94 8.21
CA GLY A 57 -1.41 -13.72 9.49
C GLY A 57 -0.79 -12.32 9.58
N GLY A 58 -0.22 -11.97 10.74
CA GLY A 58 0.48 -10.70 10.93
C GLY A 58 -0.44 -9.49 11.15
N GLY A 59 -1.65 -9.70 11.67
CA GLY A 59 -2.57 -8.61 12.05
C GLY A 59 -3.38 -8.02 10.91
N ILE A 60 -3.24 -8.55 9.70
CA ILE A 60 -4.09 -8.18 8.56
C ILE A 60 -5.16 -9.24 8.41
N MET A 61 -6.25 -9.03 9.13
CA MET A 61 -7.50 -9.75 8.90
C MET A 61 -8.37 -8.82 8.07
N ALA A 62 -8.49 -9.12 6.78
CA ALA A 62 -9.29 -8.30 5.91
C ALA A 62 -10.79 -8.58 6.10
N THR A 63 -11.55 -8.61 5.07
CA THR A 63 -13.00 -8.48 5.10
C THR A 63 -13.73 -9.81 5.25
N GLY A 64 -12.99 -10.90 5.30
CA GLY A 64 -13.53 -12.24 5.37
C GLY A 64 -13.58 -12.94 4.00
N ASN A 65 -13.61 -14.25 4.09
CA ASN A 65 -13.54 -15.14 2.93
C ASN A 65 -14.88 -15.16 2.18
N TYR A 66 -15.03 -14.37 1.12
CA TYR A 66 -16.25 -14.36 0.30
C TYR A 66 -16.11 -15.28 -0.93
N PRO A 67 -17.23 -15.86 -1.43
CA PRO A 67 -17.18 -16.88 -2.48
C PRO A 67 -16.66 -16.40 -3.83
N GLY A 68 -16.78 -15.11 -4.13
CA GLY A 68 -16.41 -14.51 -5.41
C GLY A 68 -15.00 -13.94 -5.47
N ARG A 69 -14.16 -14.15 -4.45
CA ARG A 69 -12.79 -13.63 -4.45
C ARG A 69 -11.96 -14.23 -5.60
N ALA A 70 -11.06 -13.44 -6.16
CA ALA A 70 -10.12 -13.90 -7.15
C ALA A 70 -9.16 -14.96 -6.56
N ARG A 71 -8.87 -16.01 -7.33
CA ARG A 71 -7.99 -17.12 -6.95
C ARG A 71 -6.73 -17.20 -7.79
N THR A 72 -6.71 -16.43 -8.87
CA THR A 72 -5.57 -16.33 -9.79
C THR A 72 -5.35 -14.88 -10.21
N PRO A 73 -4.14 -14.52 -10.68
CA PRO A 73 -3.90 -13.20 -11.24
C PRO A 73 -4.84 -12.83 -12.40
N ASP A 74 -5.23 -13.82 -13.23
CA ASP A 74 -6.16 -13.59 -14.35
C ASP A 74 -7.58 -13.28 -13.86
N GLU A 75 -8.08 -14.00 -12.85
CA GLU A 75 -9.37 -13.68 -12.22
C GLU A 75 -9.36 -12.26 -11.65
N LEU A 76 -8.28 -11.88 -10.96
CA LEU A 76 -8.16 -10.54 -10.40
C LEU A 76 -8.10 -9.45 -11.48
N ARG A 77 -7.37 -9.67 -12.58
CA ARG A 77 -7.36 -8.74 -13.72
C ARG A 77 -8.75 -8.57 -14.33
N ALA A 78 -9.51 -9.66 -14.48
CA ALA A 78 -10.87 -9.59 -14.99
C ALA A 78 -11.82 -8.81 -14.05
N ASP A 79 -11.69 -8.99 -12.74
CA ASP A 79 -12.45 -8.21 -11.74
C ASP A 79 -12.09 -6.73 -11.81
N LEU A 80 -10.79 -6.41 -11.93
CA LEU A 80 -10.30 -5.04 -12.07
C LEU A 80 -10.79 -4.38 -13.37
N ASP A 81 -10.76 -5.08 -14.49
CA ASP A 81 -11.30 -4.57 -15.77
C ASP A 81 -12.79 -4.20 -15.60
N GLN A 82 -13.56 -5.02 -14.90
CA GLN A 82 -14.97 -4.71 -14.60
C GLN A 82 -15.10 -3.48 -13.70
N VAL A 83 -14.31 -3.40 -12.63
CA VAL A 83 -14.32 -2.25 -11.70
C VAL A 83 -13.97 -0.95 -12.41
N TYR A 84 -12.88 -0.94 -13.18
CA TYR A 84 -12.44 0.26 -13.90
C TYR A 84 -13.45 0.70 -14.97
N SER A 85 -14.19 -0.23 -15.57
CA SER A 85 -15.27 0.12 -16.50
C SER A 85 -16.43 0.90 -15.85
N LEU A 86 -16.56 0.83 -14.53
CA LEU A 86 -17.61 1.47 -13.75
C LEU A 86 -17.16 2.79 -13.09
N LEU A 87 -15.87 3.06 -13.05
CA LEU A 87 -15.30 4.21 -12.38
C LEU A 87 -14.87 5.28 -13.38
N PRO A 88 -15.25 6.56 -13.20
CA PRO A 88 -14.74 7.65 -14.01
C PRO A 88 -13.31 8.04 -13.61
N GLY A 89 -12.55 8.61 -14.56
CA GLY A 89 -11.21 9.14 -14.34
C GLY A 89 -10.09 8.20 -14.73
N ASP A 90 -8.85 8.62 -14.45
CA ASP A 90 -7.64 7.82 -14.68
C ASP A 90 -7.29 7.02 -13.44
N HIS A 91 -6.89 5.78 -13.64
CA HIS A 91 -6.66 4.85 -12.54
C HIS A 91 -5.26 4.23 -12.58
N ARG A 92 -4.81 3.83 -11.39
CA ARG A 92 -3.62 3.05 -11.14
C ARG A 92 -4.02 1.81 -10.35
N LEU A 93 -3.16 0.81 -10.29
CA LEU A 93 -3.33 -0.36 -9.44
C LEU A 93 -2.19 -0.41 -8.44
N ASN A 94 -2.51 -0.58 -7.16
CA ASN A 94 -1.55 -0.77 -6.11
C ASN A 94 -1.43 -2.26 -5.77
N LEU A 95 -0.29 -2.87 -6.13
CA LEU A 95 0.02 -4.28 -5.92
C LEU A 95 0.82 -4.50 -4.63
N HIS A 96 0.74 -5.70 -4.09
CA HIS A 96 1.65 -6.23 -3.08
C HIS A 96 2.60 -7.27 -3.67
N ALA A 97 3.73 -7.51 -3.03
CA ALA A 97 4.72 -8.49 -3.47
C ALA A 97 4.14 -9.92 -3.58
N ILE A 98 3.16 -10.28 -2.74
CA ILE A 98 2.47 -11.58 -2.78
C ILE A 98 1.55 -11.78 -4.00
N TYR A 99 1.37 -10.75 -4.84
CA TYR A 99 0.60 -10.83 -6.09
C TYR A 99 1.48 -11.08 -7.32
N LEU A 100 2.67 -11.66 -7.12
CA LEU A 100 3.52 -12.08 -8.24
C LEU A 100 2.75 -13.03 -9.18
N ASP A 101 3.07 -12.98 -10.46
CA ASP A 101 2.44 -13.79 -11.51
C ASP A 101 3.52 -14.63 -12.22
N THR A 102 3.82 -15.76 -11.62
CA THR A 102 4.85 -16.71 -12.07
C THR A 102 4.40 -18.15 -11.88
N ASP A 103 4.93 -19.06 -12.69
CA ASP A 103 4.64 -20.49 -12.61
C ASP A 103 5.47 -21.24 -11.54
N SER A 104 6.38 -20.53 -10.85
CA SER A 104 7.27 -21.10 -9.83
C SER A 104 7.14 -20.36 -8.50
N LYS A 105 7.34 -21.11 -7.40
CA LYS A 105 7.41 -20.50 -6.07
C LYS A 105 8.70 -19.69 -5.94
N VAL A 106 8.59 -18.43 -5.55
CA VAL A 106 9.71 -17.51 -5.39
C VAL A 106 9.76 -17.03 -3.94
N PRO A 107 10.91 -17.18 -3.23
CA PRO A 107 11.09 -16.58 -1.92
C PRO A 107 10.94 -15.06 -1.98
N ARG A 108 10.36 -14.44 -0.93
CA ARG A 108 10.06 -13.00 -0.94
C ARG A 108 11.29 -12.11 -1.06
N ASP A 109 12.42 -12.52 -0.49
CA ASP A 109 13.71 -11.82 -0.61
C ASP A 109 14.35 -11.96 -2.00
N GLN A 110 13.78 -12.80 -2.88
CA GLN A 110 14.29 -13.08 -4.23
C GLN A 110 13.31 -12.69 -5.34
N ILE A 111 12.27 -11.89 -5.01
CA ILE A 111 11.38 -11.37 -6.05
C ILE A 111 12.16 -10.47 -7.01
N GLN A 112 11.79 -10.54 -8.28
CA GLN A 112 12.42 -9.80 -9.37
C GLN A 112 11.35 -9.14 -10.26
N PRO A 113 11.69 -8.10 -11.03
CA PRO A 113 10.77 -7.45 -11.96
C PRO A 113 10.05 -8.41 -12.91
N GLU A 114 10.71 -9.47 -13.36
CA GLU A 114 10.18 -10.46 -14.31
C GLU A 114 8.92 -11.16 -13.79
N HIS A 115 8.82 -11.32 -12.47
CA HIS A 115 7.66 -11.96 -11.83
C HIS A 115 6.37 -11.11 -11.89
N PHE A 116 6.49 -9.88 -12.38
CA PHE A 116 5.39 -8.92 -12.51
C PHE A 116 5.15 -8.46 -13.96
N THR A 117 5.82 -9.07 -14.94
CA THR A 117 5.74 -8.66 -16.34
C THR A 117 4.31 -8.72 -16.88
N ARG A 118 3.53 -9.76 -16.54
CA ARG A 118 2.13 -9.88 -16.98
C ARG A 118 1.24 -8.78 -16.41
N TRP A 119 1.55 -8.25 -15.22
CA TRP A 119 0.86 -7.07 -14.67
C TRP A 119 1.20 -5.79 -15.44
N VAL A 120 2.46 -5.64 -15.83
CA VAL A 120 2.90 -4.50 -16.67
C VAL A 120 2.26 -4.55 -18.03
N ASP A 121 2.19 -5.71 -18.66
CA ASP A 121 1.55 -5.89 -19.97
C ASP A 121 0.05 -5.56 -19.91
N TRP A 122 -0.64 -6.03 -18.88
CA TRP A 122 -2.05 -5.69 -18.63
C TRP A 122 -2.23 -4.18 -18.40
N ALA A 123 -1.37 -3.56 -17.58
CA ALA A 123 -1.43 -2.13 -17.28
C ALA A 123 -1.19 -1.28 -18.54
N LYS A 124 -0.23 -1.66 -19.41
CA LYS A 124 0.01 -1.02 -20.70
C LYS A 124 -1.21 -1.10 -21.62
N ALA A 125 -1.82 -2.28 -21.73
CA ALA A 125 -2.99 -2.51 -22.57
C ALA A 125 -4.19 -1.63 -22.15
N ASN A 126 -4.35 -1.41 -20.84
CA ASN A 126 -5.44 -0.64 -20.23
C ASN A 126 -5.08 0.81 -19.90
N ARG A 127 -3.84 1.23 -20.14
CA ARG A 127 -3.31 2.57 -19.83
C ARG A 127 -3.40 2.92 -18.33
N HIS A 128 -3.17 1.93 -17.47
CA HIS A 128 -3.08 2.13 -16.02
C HIS A 128 -1.63 2.32 -15.57
N GLY A 129 -1.44 3.06 -14.50
CA GLY A 129 -0.20 3.05 -13.73
C GLY A 129 -0.17 1.89 -12.74
N LEU A 130 1.01 1.55 -12.23
CA LEU A 130 1.18 0.59 -11.13
C LEU A 130 1.92 1.22 -9.98
N ASP A 131 1.51 0.87 -8.76
CA ASP A 131 2.19 1.16 -7.50
C ASP A 131 2.47 -0.15 -6.78
N PHE A 132 3.33 -0.15 -5.76
CA PHE A 132 3.80 -1.38 -5.15
C PHE A 132 3.95 -1.29 -3.64
N ASN A 133 3.76 -2.43 -2.95
CA ASN A 133 4.00 -2.57 -1.52
C ASN A 133 4.81 -3.83 -1.23
N GLN A 134 5.68 -3.77 -0.23
CA GLN A 134 6.25 -4.96 0.38
C GLN A 134 5.16 -5.76 1.08
N SER A 135 5.37 -7.05 1.23
CA SER A 135 4.47 -7.93 1.97
C SER A 135 5.18 -8.47 3.21
N CYS A 136 5.31 -7.62 4.22
CA CYS A 136 5.98 -7.95 5.49
C CYS A 136 5.05 -8.65 6.49
N PHE A 137 4.10 -9.46 6.02
CA PHE A 137 3.09 -10.17 6.81
C PHE A 137 2.80 -11.54 6.20
N SER A 138 2.03 -12.37 6.88
CA SER A 138 1.68 -13.73 6.42
C SER A 138 2.90 -14.50 5.94
N HIS A 139 3.91 -14.61 6.80
CA HIS A 139 5.18 -15.30 6.54
C HIS A 139 5.73 -15.85 7.86
N GLU A 140 6.41 -16.99 7.82
CA GLU A 140 6.98 -17.63 9.02
C GLU A 140 7.94 -16.70 9.80
N LEU A 141 8.70 -15.86 9.10
CA LEU A 141 9.60 -14.88 9.69
C LEU A 141 8.89 -13.59 10.20
N ALA A 142 7.54 -13.58 10.25
CA ALA A 142 6.73 -12.50 10.80
C ALA A 142 5.71 -12.98 11.84
N GLU A 143 5.75 -14.25 12.25
CA GLU A 143 4.76 -14.86 13.14
C GLU A 143 4.78 -14.26 14.56
N ASP A 144 5.91 -13.78 15.01
CA ASP A 144 6.07 -13.10 16.30
C ASP A 144 5.68 -11.61 16.26
N GLY A 145 5.24 -11.10 15.09
CA GLY A 145 4.82 -9.73 14.89
C GLY A 145 5.97 -8.73 14.71
N LEU A 146 7.19 -9.20 14.44
CA LEU A 146 8.36 -8.35 14.20
C LEU A 146 9.03 -8.71 12.86
N THR A 147 9.47 -7.70 12.12
CA THR A 147 10.14 -7.82 10.83
C THR A 147 11.41 -6.97 10.77
N LEU A 148 11.34 -5.74 10.27
CA LEU A 148 12.48 -4.81 10.20
C LEU A 148 13.01 -4.38 11.58
N ALA A 149 12.21 -4.53 12.64
CA ALA A 149 12.65 -4.29 14.01
C ALA A 149 12.99 -5.56 14.80
N HIS A 150 12.97 -6.73 14.17
CA HIS A 150 13.22 -8.01 14.83
C HIS A 150 14.58 -8.04 15.52
N PRO A 151 14.70 -8.65 16.74
CA PRO A 151 15.98 -8.75 17.44
C PRO A 151 17.02 -9.60 16.73
N ASP A 152 16.60 -10.66 16.02
CA ASP A 152 17.50 -11.50 15.22
C ASP A 152 17.94 -10.77 13.95
N PRO A 153 19.26 -10.60 13.73
CA PRO A 153 19.78 -9.97 12.52
C PRO A 153 19.43 -10.71 11.23
N ALA A 154 19.32 -12.03 11.25
CA ALA A 154 19.03 -12.82 10.07
C ALA A 154 17.60 -12.58 9.58
N VAL A 155 16.63 -12.47 10.49
CA VAL A 155 15.25 -12.11 10.17
C VAL A 155 15.18 -10.70 9.60
N ARG A 156 15.87 -9.74 10.21
CA ARG A 156 15.93 -8.36 9.67
C ARG A 156 16.55 -8.32 8.28
N GLU A 157 17.61 -9.10 8.04
CA GLU A 157 18.26 -9.15 6.73
C GLU A 157 17.31 -9.60 5.63
N PHE A 158 16.57 -10.69 5.87
CA PHE A 158 15.54 -11.18 4.94
C PHE A 158 14.54 -10.08 4.58
N TRP A 159 14.03 -9.34 5.55
CA TRP A 159 13.05 -8.28 5.31
C TRP A 159 13.65 -7.02 4.68
N ILE A 160 14.92 -6.74 4.93
CA ILE A 160 15.66 -5.66 4.25
C ILE A 160 15.82 -6.01 2.76
N GLU A 161 16.29 -7.22 2.44
CA GLU A 161 16.44 -7.67 1.06
C GLU A 161 15.11 -7.71 0.33
N HIS A 162 14.04 -8.23 0.96
CA HIS A 162 12.69 -8.17 0.42
C HIS A 162 12.25 -6.73 0.08
N SER A 163 12.50 -5.79 0.99
CA SER A 163 12.11 -4.39 0.79
C SER A 163 12.93 -3.71 -0.31
N ILE A 164 14.22 -4.03 -0.44
CA ILE A 164 15.07 -3.55 -1.54
C ILE A 164 14.56 -4.11 -2.88
N ALA A 165 14.26 -5.42 -2.94
CA ALA A 165 13.73 -6.05 -4.14
C ALA A 165 12.39 -5.44 -4.55
N ALA A 166 11.50 -5.17 -3.60
CA ALA A 166 10.22 -4.50 -3.86
C ALA A 166 10.38 -3.10 -4.49
N ARG A 167 11.36 -2.31 -4.03
CA ARG A 167 11.67 -1.01 -4.63
C ARG A 167 12.17 -1.13 -6.07
N GLN A 168 12.90 -2.19 -6.39
CA GLN A 168 13.35 -2.46 -7.76
C GLN A 168 12.17 -2.84 -8.68
N VAL A 169 11.19 -3.60 -8.15
CA VAL A 169 9.94 -3.87 -8.87
C VAL A 169 9.17 -2.58 -9.13
N GLY A 170 9.01 -1.70 -8.13
CA GLY A 170 8.39 -0.39 -8.30
C GLY A 170 9.10 0.45 -9.38
N ALA A 171 10.43 0.50 -9.35
CA ALA A 171 11.21 1.20 -10.36
C ALA A 171 11.06 0.59 -11.77
N TYR A 172 10.90 -0.72 -11.87
CA TYR A 172 10.57 -1.39 -13.12
C TYR A 172 9.21 -0.94 -13.65
N PHE A 173 8.18 -0.89 -12.80
CA PHE A 173 6.87 -0.36 -13.19
C PHE A 173 6.97 1.06 -13.75
N GLY A 174 7.67 1.94 -13.05
CA GLY A 174 7.83 3.32 -13.47
C GLY A 174 8.54 3.45 -14.82
N ARG A 175 9.59 2.67 -15.08
CA ARG A 175 10.28 2.67 -16.37
C ARG A 175 9.39 2.19 -17.50
N GLU A 176 8.65 1.09 -17.27
CA GLU A 176 7.84 0.45 -18.30
C GLU A 176 6.57 1.23 -18.64
N LEU A 177 6.00 1.95 -17.67
CA LEU A 177 4.75 2.67 -17.82
C LEU A 177 4.91 4.18 -18.03
N GLY A 178 6.15 4.70 -17.92
CA GLY A 178 6.45 6.12 -18.15
C GLY A 178 5.87 7.07 -17.10
N THR A 179 5.55 6.58 -15.93
CA THR A 179 5.06 7.34 -14.77
C THR A 179 5.60 6.71 -13.50
N PRO A 180 6.16 7.49 -12.53
CA PRO A 180 6.75 6.90 -11.34
C PRO A 180 5.73 6.05 -10.56
N ALA A 181 6.19 4.89 -10.11
CA ALA A 181 5.45 4.11 -9.13
C ALA A 181 5.68 4.69 -7.72
N VAL A 182 4.71 4.56 -6.84
CA VAL A 182 4.91 4.73 -5.40
C VAL A 182 5.14 3.34 -4.79
N THR A 183 6.29 3.15 -4.14
CA THR A 183 6.55 1.96 -3.34
C THR A 183 6.36 2.30 -1.87
N ASN A 184 5.30 1.74 -1.27
CA ASN A 184 4.91 2.03 0.11
C ASN A 184 5.40 0.94 1.06
N LEU A 185 6.13 1.34 2.10
CA LEU A 185 6.65 0.45 3.14
C LEU A 185 5.75 0.51 4.38
N TRP A 186 5.05 -0.58 4.64
CA TRP A 186 4.29 -0.85 5.84
C TRP A 186 4.78 -2.15 6.50
N ILE A 187 4.90 -2.16 7.83
CA ILE A 187 5.30 -3.33 8.61
C ILE A 187 4.34 -3.59 9.78
N PRO A 188 4.16 -4.86 10.19
CA PRO A 188 3.29 -5.21 11.31
C PRO A 188 3.92 -4.95 12.68
N ASP A 189 5.17 -4.55 12.76
CA ASP A 189 6.01 -4.54 13.96
C ASP A 189 5.36 -3.85 15.15
N GLY A 190 5.00 -4.64 16.15
CA GLY A 190 4.35 -4.20 17.38
C GLY A 190 4.44 -5.24 18.48
N ILE A 191 4.15 -4.82 19.71
CA ILE A 191 4.18 -5.68 20.91
C ILE A 191 2.88 -5.51 21.68
N LYS A 192 2.22 -6.63 22.02
CA LYS A 192 0.92 -6.63 22.73
C LYS A 192 1.04 -6.05 24.13
N ASP A 193 2.10 -6.43 24.84
CA ASP A 193 2.39 -5.91 26.18
C ASP A 193 3.20 -4.63 26.12
N THR A 194 3.20 -3.87 27.21
CA THR A 194 4.07 -2.70 27.33
C THR A 194 5.53 -3.12 27.45
N PRO A 195 6.38 -2.93 26.45
CA PRO A 195 7.77 -3.34 26.52
C PRO A 195 8.57 -2.46 27.47
N VAL A 196 9.55 -3.06 28.15
CA VAL A 196 10.53 -2.32 28.96
C VAL A 196 11.46 -1.52 28.05
N ASP A 197 11.94 -2.15 26.98
CA ASP A 197 12.76 -1.49 25.96
C ASP A 197 11.87 -1.01 24.79
N ARG A 198 11.63 0.31 24.75
CA ARG A 198 10.90 0.97 23.66
C ARG A 198 11.83 1.58 22.62
N LYS A 199 13.10 1.74 22.97
CA LYS A 199 14.09 2.41 22.12
C LYS A 199 14.75 1.43 21.16
N GLY A 200 15.16 0.26 21.63
CA GLY A 200 15.88 -0.74 20.85
C GLY A 200 15.14 -1.16 19.55
N PRO A 201 13.84 -1.50 19.59
CA PRO A 201 13.10 -1.81 18.35
C PRO A 201 13.10 -0.66 17.34
N ARG A 202 12.95 0.59 17.79
CA ARG A 202 12.98 1.77 16.90
C ARG A 202 14.37 2.05 16.35
N GLU A 203 15.43 1.82 17.11
CA GLU A 203 16.82 1.93 16.62
C GLU A 203 17.09 0.87 15.54
N ARG A 204 16.60 -0.36 15.73
CA ARG A 204 16.72 -1.42 14.72
C ARG A 204 15.92 -1.07 13.46
N LEU A 205 14.69 -0.59 13.62
CA LEU A 205 13.87 -0.14 12.49
C LEU A 205 14.55 1.01 11.73
N LEU A 206 15.07 2.01 12.44
CA LEU A 206 15.78 3.13 11.80
C LEU A 206 16.97 2.65 10.97
N ALA A 207 17.80 1.77 11.54
CA ALA A 207 18.95 1.21 10.84
C ALA A 207 18.54 0.34 9.63
N ALA A 208 17.44 -0.42 9.75
CA ALA A 208 16.92 -1.22 8.65
C ALA A 208 16.38 -0.35 7.52
N LEU A 209 15.60 0.70 7.85
CA LEU A 209 15.09 1.65 6.85
C LEU A 209 16.22 2.38 6.12
N ASP A 210 17.26 2.84 6.83
CA ASP A 210 18.41 3.48 6.19
C ASP A 210 19.13 2.53 5.23
N ARG A 211 19.14 1.21 5.49
CA ARG A 211 19.65 0.20 4.57
C ARG A 211 18.71 -0.06 3.38
N VAL A 212 17.42 -0.17 3.63
CA VAL A 212 16.40 -0.36 2.57
C VAL A 212 16.46 0.78 1.55
N PHE A 213 16.63 2.00 2.01
CA PHE A 213 16.64 3.19 1.15
C PHE A 213 18.04 3.63 0.69
N ALA A 214 19.11 2.95 1.09
CA ALA A 214 20.48 3.24 0.65
C ALA A 214 20.70 3.06 -0.86
N PRO A 215 20.15 2.00 -1.53
CA PRO A 215 20.25 1.94 -2.98
C PRO A 215 19.44 3.08 -3.63
N GLU A 216 20.13 3.94 -4.37
CA GLU A 216 19.49 5.05 -5.06
C GLU A 216 18.63 4.55 -6.23
N ILE A 217 17.42 5.08 -6.34
CA ILE A 217 16.51 4.88 -7.47
C ILE A 217 16.08 6.25 -7.96
N ASP A 218 16.12 6.45 -9.29
CA ASP A 218 15.68 7.70 -9.89
C ASP A 218 14.19 7.97 -9.57
N PRO A 219 13.87 9.13 -8.99
CA PRO A 219 12.48 9.52 -8.68
C PRO A 219 11.55 9.57 -9.90
N ALA A 220 12.11 9.65 -11.11
CA ALA A 220 11.35 9.53 -12.35
C ALA A 220 10.70 8.13 -12.50
N TYR A 221 11.20 7.12 -11.78
CA TYR A 221 10.72 5.74 -11.86
C TYR A 221 10.05 5.27 -10.59
N ASN A 222 10.55 5.68 -9.41
CA ASN A 222 9.98 5.24 -8.13
C ASN A 222 10.07 6.31 -7.06
N LEU A 223 8.98 6.48 -6.35
CA LEU A 223 8.87 7.32 -5.14
C LEU A 223 8.69 6.42 -3.93
N ASP A 224 9.59 6.54 -2.96
CA ASP A 224 9.53 5.77 -1.73
C ASP A 224 8.60 6.42 -0.72
N ALA A 225 7.67 5.66 -0.17
CA ALA A 225 6.78 6.07 0.91
C ALA A 225 6.94 5.15 2.13
N VAL A 226 6.66 5.69 3.30
CA VAL A 226 6.58 4.94 4.56
C VAL A 226 5.21 5.17 5.19
N GLU A 227 4.67 4.14 5.84
CA GLU A 227 3.34 4.15 6.44
C GLU A 227 3.38 3.67 7.88
N CYS A 228 2.67 4.35 8.77
CA CYS A 228 2.54 3.92 10.15
C CYS A 228 1.60 2.72 10.29
N LYS A 229 1.84 1.89 11.32
CA LYS A 229 0.88 0.89 11.74
C LYS A 229 -0.19 1.53 12.60
N LEU A 230 -1.45 1.09 12.47
CA LEU A 230 -2.52 1.46 13.38
C LEU A 230 -2.20 1.00 14.80
N PHE A 231 -2.28 1.93 15.73
CA PHE A 231 -2.27 1.63 17.17
C PHE A 231 -3.52 0.80 17.55
N GLY A 232 -3.29 -0.28 18.28
CA GLY A 232 -4.37 -1.10 18.83
C GLY A 232 -4.98 -2.16 17.91
N ILE A 233 -4.62 -2.22 16.63
CA ILE A 233 -4.95 -3.38 15.79
C ILE A 233 -4.22 -4.61 16.32
N GLY A 234 -4.96 -5.69 16.55
CA GLY A 234 -4.42 -6.90 17.12
C GLY A 234 -4.05 -6.77 18.60
N SER A 235 -4.50 -5.69 19.26
CA SER A 235 -4.28 -5.43 20.69
C SER A 235 -2.84 -5.07 21.05
N GLU A 236 -2.06 -4.50 20.13
CA GLU A 236 -0.74 -3.97 20.49
C GLU A 236 -0.86 -2.71 21.35
N SER A 237 -0.11 -2.69 22.45
CA SER A 237 0.07 -1.49 23.27
C SER A 237 1.29 -0.66 22.84
N TYR A 238 2.15 -1.22 22.00
CA TYR A 238 3.33 -0.58 21.46
C TYR A 238 3.50 -0.89 19.97
N VAL A 239 3.51 0.14 19.16
CA VAL A 239 3.77 0.08 17.71
C VAL A 239 5.16 0.63 17.45
N VAL A 240 6.05 -0.14 16.80
CA VAL A 240 7.41 0.29 16.51
C VAL A 240 7.41 1.44 15.53
N GLY A 241 6.75 1.26 14.39
CA GLY A 241 6.55 2.26 13.36
C GLY A 241 5.30 3.11 13.61
N SER A 242 5.31 3.97 14.64
CA SER A 242 4.22 4.91 14.91
C SER A 242 4.19 6.05 13.88
N HIS A 243 3.07 6.78 13.81
CA HIS A 243 2.93 7.94 12.92
C HIS A 243 4.05 8.96 13.14
N GLU A 244 4.34 9.30 14.40
CA GLU A 244 5.36 10.29 14.74
C GLU A 244 6.77 9.83 14.35
N PHE A 245 7.05 8.53 14.48
CA PHE A 245 8.31 7.96 14.04
C PHE A 245 8.49 8.10 12.53
N TYR A 246 7.50 7.65 11.77
CA TYR A 246 7.58 7.71 10.30
C TYR A 246 7.48 9.13 9.75
N MET A 247 6.72 10.03 10.37
CA MET A 247 6.70 11.44 10.00
C MET A 247 8.11 12.06 10.19
N GLY A 248 8.75 11.81 11.33
CA GLY A 248 10.12 12.26 11.56
C GLY A 248 11.12 11.66 10.57
N TYR A 249 10.97 10.38 10.24
CA TYR A 249 11.81 9.69 9.26
C TYR A 249 11.61 10.28 7.85
N ALA A 250 10.37 10.37 7.39
CA ALA A 250 10.03 10.87 6.07
C ALA A 250 10.56 12.29 5.83
N VAL A 251 10.33 13.20 6.78
CA VAL A 251 10.86 14.57 6.71
C VAL A 251 12.39 14.60 6.67
N SER A 252 13.06 13.84 7.55
CA SER A 252 14.53 13.85 7.65
C SER A 252 15.24 13.16 6.49
N ARG A 253 14.57 12.24 5.80
CA ARG A 253 15.12 11.44 4.68
C ARG A 253 14.49 11.78 3.32
N GLN A 254 13.63 12.80 3.27
CA GLN A 254 12.93 13.22 2.04
C GLN A 254 12.19 12.07 1.36
N LYS A 255 11.42 11.31 2.15
CA LYS A 255 10.52 10.25 1.69
C LYS A 255 9.08 10.72 1.78
N LEU A 256 8.19 10.06 1.05
CA LEU A 256 6.76 10.29 1.19
C LEU A 256 6.24 9.66 2.49
N LEU A 257 5.19 10.23 3.03
CA LEU A 257 4.45 9.69 4.16
C LEU A 257 3.07 9.27 3.68
N THR A 258 2.76 7.99 3.74
CA THR A 258 1.42 7.49 3.49
C THR A 258 0.56 7.72 4.73
N LEU A 259 -0.60 8.34 4.52
CA LEU A 259 -1.59 8.59 5.56
C LEU A 259 -2.80 7.67 5.31
N ASP A 260 -2.85 6.54 6.00
CA ASP A 260 -4.04 5.68 6.01
C ASP A 260 -5.07 6.25 6.99
N ALA A 261 -6.22 6.68 6.49
CA ALA A 261 -7.29 7.26 7.31
C ALA A 261 -7.80 6.28 8.39
N GLY A 262 -7.70 4.96 8.13
CA GLY A 262 -8.05 3.93 9.11
C GLY A 262 -7.06 3.81 10.29
N HIS A 263 -5.87 4.40 10.19
CA HIS A 263 -4.84 4.34 11.22
C HIS A 263 -4.94 5.45 12.27
N PHE A 264 -5.94 6.32 12.17
CA PHE A 264 -6.18 7.40 13.13
C PHE A 264 -7.49 7.19 13.88
N HIS A 265 -7.69 7.93 14.96
CA HIS A 265 -8.92 7.85 15.73
C HIS A 265 -10.12 8.21 14.82
N PRO A 266 -11.28 7.52 14.94
CA PRO A 266 -12.43 7.77 14.05
C PRO A 266 -12.99 9.19 14.07
N THR A 267 -12.65 10.01 15.08
CA THR A 267 -13.03 11.43 15.17
C THR A 267 -12.00 12.37 14.53
N GLU A 268 -10.85 11.88 14.12
CA GLU A 268 -9.87 12.69 13.39
C GLU A 268 -10.22 12.72 11.90
N THR A 269 -10.06 13.91 11.29
CA THR A 269 -10.13 14.04 9.84
C THR A 269 -8.75 13.94 9.22
N ILE A 270 -8.60 13.14 8.17
CA ILE A 270 -7.32 12.99 7.47
C ILE A 270 -6.87 14.33 6.84
N ALA A 271 -7.81 15.21 6.51
CA ALA A 271 -7.51 16.53 5.96
C ALA A 271 -6.63 17.36 6.89
N ASP A 272 -6.76 17.21 8.20
CA ASP A 272 -5.95 17.92 9.21
C ASP A 272 -4.48 17.46 9.21
N LYS A 273 -4.19 16.29 8.63
CA LYS A 273 -2.83 15.76 8.48
C LYS A 273 -2.11 16.31 7.24
N ILE A 274 -2.87 16.91 6.31
CA ILE A 274 -2.35 17.41 5.02
C ILE A 274 -2.16 18.93 5.04
N SER A 275 -2.84 19.63 5.94
CA SER A 275 -2.85 21.10 6.06
C SER A 275 -1.58 21.69 6.68
#